data_77737f946c32c64d920ab6a5b2314081
#
_entry.id   77737f946c32c64d920ab6a5b2314081
#
_cell.length_a   1.000
_cell.length_b   1.000
_cell.length_c   1.000
_cell.angle_alpha   90.00
_cell.angle_beta   90.00
_cell.angle_gamma   90.00
#
_symmetry.space_group_name_H-M   'P 1'
#
loop_
_entity.id
_entity.type
_entity.pdbx_description
1 polymer ?
#
loop_
_entity_poly.entity_id
_entity_poly.type
_entity_poly.pdbx_seq_one_letter_code
_entity_poly.pdbx_strand_id
1 'polypeptide(L)'
;REFLLDVAKENVRYMEVRFAPTCSINAHMTYRDVMEATLCGLEEARKECGTFYNVIVCCMRHFDLETNLAMLKGCREFLGEGVCAADLAGDEASWPMSRFGELFREARKLDYPYTIHAGECGSVQNIVDAIEAGASRIGHGVAMKGCLEVQKLCRDRHIGVETCPTSNLQTRAVTVLKDYPVREFLNNGILVSVNTDNRTVSGTTLTQELLALQNQGVIAEPETVILMENALE
;
A
#
# COMPACT_ATOMS: atom_id res chain seq x y z
N ARG A 1 11.56 -3.63 -14.41
CA ARG A 1 12.58 -4.68 -14.31
C ARG A 1 13.57 -4.38 -13.17
N GLU A 2 14.31 -3.28 -13.22
CA GLU A 2 15.37 -2.92 -12.25
C GLU A 2 14.88 -2.93 -10.80
N PHE A 3 13.70 -2.40 -10.55
CA PHE A 3 13.10 -2.35 -9.22
C PHE A 3 12.96 -3.75 -8.59
N LEU A 4 12.48 -4.77 -9.33
CA LEU A 4 12.36 -6.14 -8.81
C LEU A 4 13.74 -6.77 -8.55
N LEU A 5 14.72 -6.48 -9.40
CA LEU A 5 16.10 -6.94 -9.19
C LEU A 5 16.73 -6.31 -7.95
N ASP A 6 16.39 -5.05 -7.63
CA ASP A 6 16.91 -4.38 -6.44
C ASP A 6 16.33 -4.96 -5.14
N VAL A 7 15.01 -5.22 -5.09
CA VAL A 7 14.42 -5.82 -3.89
C VAL A 7 14.85 -7.28 -3.69
N ALA A 8 15.16 -7.99 -4.77
CA ALA A 8 15.69 -9.36 -4.68
C ALA A 8 17.04 -9.44 -3.95
N LYS A 9 17.86 -8.37 -3.99
CA LYS A 9 19.13 -8.29 -3.24
C LYS A 9 18.93 -8.30 -1.73
N GLU A 10 17.72 -7.97 -1.26
CA GLU A 10 17.31 -8.01 0.14
C GLU A 10 16.65 -9.33 0.55
N ASN A 11 16.70 -10.36 -0.29
CA ASN A 11 15.98 -11.64 -0.12
C ASN A 11 14.44 -11.51 -0.08
N VAL A 12 13.88 -10.44 -0.62
CA VAL A 12 12.44 -10.35 -0.81
C VAL A 12 12.00 -11.43 -1.81
N ARG A 13 11.04 -12.26 -1.42
CA ARG A 13 10.56 -13.39 -2.22
C ARG A 13 9.25 -13.12 -2.92
N TYR A 14 8.49 -12.19 -2.41
CA TYR A 14 7.23 -11.72 -2.99
C TYR A 14 7.07 -10.22 -2.71
N MET A 15 6.56 -9.49 -3.68
CA MET A 15 6.22 -8.07 -3.50
C MET A 15 5.02 -7.66 -4.36
N GLU A 16 4.30 -6.67 -3.87
CA GLU A 16 3.27 -5.97 -4.62
C GLU A 16 3.77 -4.58 -5.01
N VAL A 17 3.95 -4.38 -6.31
CA VAL A 17 4.38 -3.10 -6.88
C VAL A 17 3.16 -2.24 -7.12
N ARG A 18 3.10 -1.04 -6.53
CA ARG A 18 2.00 -0.13 -6.81
C ARG A 18 2.45 1.11 -7.56
N PHE A 19 1.64 1.54 -8.52
CA PHE A 19 1.83 2.78 -9.26
C PHE A 19 0.52 3.26 -9.88
N ALA A 20 0.48 4.53 -10.31
CA ALA A 20 -0.67 5.12 -10.98
C ALA A 20 -0.50 5.03 -12.50
N PRO A 21 -1.13 4.07 -13.21
CA PRO A 21 -1.02 3.94 -14.67
C PRO A 21 -1.40 5.21 -15.42
N THR A 22 -2.37 5.97 -14.90
CA THR A 22 -2.80 7.26 -15.46
C THR A 22 -1.65 8.26 -15.64
N CYS A 23 -0.63 8.22 -14.79
CA CYS A 23 0.53 9.10 -14.90
C CYS A 23 1.50 8.71 -16.03
N SER A 24 1.31 7.55 -16.65
CA SER A 24 2.18 7.02 -17.70
C SER A 24 1.52 6.98 -19.09
N ILE A 25 0.19 7.18 -19.18
CA ILE A 25 -0.49 7.26 -20.48
C ILE A 25 -0.18 8.57 -21.19
N ASN A 26 -0.22 8.55 -22.52
CA ASN A 26 -0.03 9.72 -23.38
C ASN A 26 -0.66 9.45 -24.76
N ALA A 27 -0.39 10.34 -25.76
CA ALA A 27 -0.94 10.21 -27.11
C ALA A 27 -0.54 8.91 -27.85
N HIS A 28 0.47 8.19 -27.35
CA HIS A 28 1.02 6.98 -27.98
C HIS A 28 0.94 5.73 -27.09
N MET A 29 0.52 5.89 -25.84
CA MET A 29 0.46 4.81 -24.85
C MET A 29 -0.90 4.79 -24.14
N THR A 30 -1.61 3.69 -24.33
CA THR A 30 -2.87 3.40 -23.62
C THR A 30 -2.60 2.74 -22.27
N TYR A 31 -3.64 2.54 -21.46
CA TYR A 31 -3.54 1.74 -20.22
C TYR A 31 -3.04 0.33 -20.49
N ARG A 32 -3.48 -0.29 -21.59
CA ARG A 32 -3.01 -1.62 -22.01
C ARG A 32 -1.50 -1.61 -22.26
N ASP A 33 -0.98 -0.67 -23.04
CA ASP A 33 0.45 -0.58 -23.37
C ASP A 33 1.30 -0.40 -22.11
N VAL A 34 0.83 0.46 -21.18
CA VAL A 34 1.51 0.71 -19.89
C VAL A 34 1.54 -0.55 -19.03
N MET A 35 0.42 -1.29 -18.96
CA MET A 35 0.35 -2.52 -18.15
C MET A 35 1.17 -3.65 -18.78
N GLU A 36 1.08 -3.88 -20.09
CA GLU A 36 1.87 -4.88 -20.78
C GLU A 36 3.38 -4.62 -20.61
N ALA A 37 3.83 -3.39 -20.76
CA ALA A 37 5.22 -3.02 -20.55
C ALA A 37 5.67 -3.25 -19.09
N THR A 38 4.81 -2.90 -18.13
CA THR A 38 5.08 -3.08 -16.69
C THR A 38 5.21 -4.57 -16.35
N LEU A 39 4.24 -5.38 -16.75
CA LEU A 39 4.22 -6.83 -16.47
C LEU A 39 5.36 -7.54 -17.21
N CYS A 40 5.66 -7.16 -18.45
CA CYS A 40 6.80 -7.70 -19.19
C CYS A 40 8.12 -7.47 -18.45
N GLY A 41 8.38 -6.23 -18.02
CA GLY A 41 9.61 -5.91 -17.28
C GLY A 41 9.71 -6.61 -15.92
N LEU A 42 8.60 -6.78 -15.21
CA LEU A 42 8.56 -7.52 -13.94
C LEU A 42 8.79 -9.03 -14.17
N GLU A 43 8.18 -9.61 -15.21
CA GLU A 43 8.33 -11.03 -15.54
C GLU A 43 9.75 -11.37 -16.00
N GLU A 44 10.41 -10.48 -16.77
CA GLU A 44 11.83 -10.62 -17.09
C GLU A 44 12.69 -10.68 -15.83
N ALA A 45 12.48 -9.75 -14.90
CA ALA A 45 13.21 -9.74 -13.64
C ALA A 45 12.90 -10.96 -12.77
N ARG A 46 11.64 -11.42 -12.71
CA ARG A 46 11.25 -12.64 -11.99
C ARG A 46 12.01 -13.86 -12.48
N LYS A 47 12.16 -14.01 -13.80
CA LYS A 47 12.94 -15.12 -14.40
C LYS A 47 14.43 -15.07 -14.02
N GLU A 48 14.96 -13.86 -13.82
CA GLU A 48 16.36 -13.65 -13.46
C GLU A 48 16.63 -13.86 -11.96
N CYS A 49 15.77 -13.32 -11.08
CA CYS A 49 16.03 -13.28 -9.63
C CYS A 49 15.16 -14.22 -8.79
N GLY A 50 14.07 -14.76 -9.35
CA GLY A 50 13.16 -15.66 -8.64
C GLY A 50 12.19 -15.00 -7.67
N THR A 51 12.17 -13.67 -7.56
CA THR A 51 11.20 -12.93 -6.73
C THR A 51 9.85 -12.87 -7.43
N PHE A 52 8.80 -13.33 -6.76
CA PHE A 52 7.42 -13.22 -7.25
C PHE A 52 6.88 -11.82 -7.07
N TYR A 53 5.93 -11.44 -7.89
CA TYR A 53 5.32 -10.11 -7.84
C TYR A 53 3.83 -10.14 -8.18
N ASN A 54 3.14 -9.12 -7.73
CA ASN A 54 1.88 -8.64 -8.27
C ASN A 54 1.92 -7.12 -8.40
N VAL A 55 0.93 -6.55 -9.07
CA VAL A 55 0.78 -5.11 -9.29
C VAL A 55 -0.50 -4.62 -8.63
N ILE A 56 -0.42 -3.48 -7.96
CA ILE A 56 -1.57 -2.72 -7.47
C ILE A 56 -1.68 -1.46 -8.32
N VAL A 57 -2.83 -1.24 -8.96
CA VAL A 57 -3.08 -0.05 -9.78
C VAL A 57 -3.68 1.06 -8.92
N CYS A 58 -3.03 2.23 -8.85
CA CYS A 58 -3.44 3.32 -7.97
C CYS A 58 -4.35 4.32 -8.69
N CYS A 59 -5.54 4.51 -8.13
CA CYS A 59 -6.31 5.74 -8.31
C CYS A 59 -5.63 6.88 -7.55
N MET A 60 -5.77 8.10 -8.04
CA MET A 60 -5.16 9.27 -7.41
C MET A 60 -6.23 10.24 -6.91
N ARG A 61 -6.06 10.72 -5.68
CA ARG A 61 -7.04 11.59 -5.01
C ARG A 61 -7.27 12.92 -5.73
N HIS A 62 -6.25 13.42 -6.44
CA HIS A 62 -6.35 14.68 -7.19
C HIS A 62 -6.95 14.53 -8.59
N PHE A 63 -7.20 13.31 -9.06
CA PHE A 63 -7.92 13.07 -10.31
C PHE A 63 -9.44 12.99 -10.05
N ASP A 64 -10.21 13.35 -11.06
CA ASP A 64 -11.66 13.22 -11.03
C ASP A 64 -12.12 11.73 -11.08
N LEU A 65 -13.40 11.53 -10.86
CA LEU A 65 -14.01 10.21 -10.88
C LEU A 65 -13.86 9.53 -12.25
N GLU A 66 -14.06 10.27 -13.32
CA GLU A 66 -14.02 9.74 -14.69
C GLU A 66 -12.61 9.23 -15.04
N THR A 67 -11.58 9.99 -14.73
CA THR A 67 -10.17 9.64 -14.93
C THR A 67 -9.80 8.38 -14.13
N ASN A 68 -10.16 8.31 -12.85
CA ASN A 68 -9.89 7.14 -12.02
C ASN A 68 -10.66 5.90 -12.51
N LEU A 69 -11.92 6.05 -12.92
CA LEU A 69 -12.70 4.94 -13.48
C LEU A 69 -12.18 4.48 -14.86
N ALA A 70 -11.70 5.39 -15.69
CA ALA A 70 -11.07 5.03 -16.96
C ALA A 70 -9.83 4.16 -16.74
N MET A 71 -9.01 4.48 -15.73
CA MET A 71 -7.86 3.67 -15.33
C MET A 71 -8.30 2.28 -14.87
N LEU A 72 -9.25 2.18 -13.94
CA LEU A 72 -9.73 0.88 -13.44
C LEU A 72 -10.27 0.00 -14.57
N LYS A 73 -11.08 0.58 -15.47
CA LYS A 73 -11.62 -0.13 -16.64
C LYS A 73 -10.52 -0.56 -17.61
N GLY A 74 -9.56 0.33 -17.88
CA GLY A 74 -8.45 0.06 -18.79
C GLY A 74 -7.47 -0.99 -18.29
N CYS A 75 -7.35 -1.15 -16.96
CA CYS A 75 -6.49 -2.15 -16.35
C CYS A 75 -7.25 -3.45 -15.97
N ARG A 76 -8.58 -3.51 -16.13
CA ARG A 76 -9.42 -4.62 -15.64
C ARG A 76 -9.04 -5.99 -16.20
N GLU A 77 -8.64 -6.05 -17.46
CA GLU A 77 -8.25 -7.30 -18.12
C GLU A 77 -7.02 -7.97 -17.50
N PHE A 78 -6.19 -7.22 -16.80
CA PHE A 78 -4.99 -7.72 -16.11
C PHE A 78 -5.26 -8.20 -14.68
N LEU A 79 -6.49 -8.03 -14.16
CA LEU A 79 -6.85 -8.51 -12.82
C LEU A 79 -6.84 -10.03 -12.79
N GLY A 80 -5.99 -10.61 -11.93
CA GLY A 80 -5.69 -12.04 -11.90
C GLY A 80 -4.56 -12.47 -12.87
N GLU A 81 -4.15 -11.59 -13.79
CA GLU A 81 -3.07 -11.82 -14.75
C GLU A 81 -1.84 -10.93 -14.45
N GLY A 82 -1.56 -10.73 -13.17
CA GLY A 82 -0.44 -9.91 -12.69
C GLY A 82 -0.88 -8.66 -11.93
N VAL A 83 -2.13 -8.21 -12.07
CA VAL A 83 -2.76 -7.21 -11.19
C VAL A 83 -3.56 -7.94 -10.10
N CYS A 84 -3.35 -7.57 -8.84
CA CYS A 84 -4.05 -8.18 -7.71
C CYS A 84 -5.04 -7.26 -7.01
N ALA A 85 -4.88 -5.94 -7.10
CA ALA A 85 -5.71 -4.99 -6.37
C ALA A 85 -5.69 -3.59 -7.02
N ALA A 86 -6.59 -2.74 -6.54
CA ALA A 86 -6.54 -1.30 -6.73
C ALA A 86 -6.19 -0.59 -5.42
N ASP A 87 -5.79 0.69 -5.52
CA ASP A 87 -5.49 1.56 -4.38
C ASP A 87 -6.01 2.98 -4.64
N LEU A 88 -6.06 3.79 -3.60
CA LEU A 88 -6.29 5.24 -3.67
C LEU A 88 -5.17 5.95 -2.92
N ALA A 89 -4.32 6.66 -3.63
CA ALA A 89 -3.16 7.37 -3.09
C ALA A 89 -3.22 8.88 -3.36
N GLY A 90 -2.32 9.64 -2.74
CA GLY A 90 -2.19 11.09 -2.89
C GLY A 90 -2.62 11.85 -1.64
N ASP A 91 -2.73 13.18 -1.73
CA ASP A 91 -2.96 14.08 -0.60
C ASP A 91 -4.31 13.83 0.10
N GLU A 92 -4.26 13.08 1.18
CA GLU A 92 -5.40 12.71 2.00
C GLU A 92 -6.02 13.92 2.72
N ALA A 93 -5.22 14.90 3.08
CA ALA A 93 -5.69 16.08 3.80
C ALA A 93 -6.61 16.95 2.92
N SER A 94 -6.23 17.15 1.66
CA SER A 94 -7.01 17.94 0.70
C SER A 94 -8.20 17.17 0.12
N TRP A 95 -8.10 15.85 0.01
CA TRP A 95 -9.13 14.96 -0.54
C TRP A 95 -9.46 13.81 0.41
N PRO A 96 -10.32 14.04 1.42
CA PRO A 96 -10.68 13.01 2.39
C PRO A 96 -11.45 11.85 1.74
N MET A 97 -11.40 10.68 2.39
CA MET A 97 -11.99 9.43 1.90
C MET A 97 -13.49 9.53 1.58
N SER A 98 -14.22 10.37 2.30
CA SER A 98 -15.67 10.61 2.09
C SER A 98 -16.03 11.05 0.66
N ARG A 99 -15.08 11.57 -0.13
CA ARG A 99 -15.28 11.97 -1.52
C ARG A 99 -15.28 10.81 -2.51
N PHE A 100 -14.79 9.63 -2.11
CA PHE A 100 -14.48 8.52 -3.01
C PHE A 100 -15.46 7.33 -2.93
N GLY A 101 -16.55 7.48 -2.20
CA GLY A 101 -17.54 6.40 -2.05
C GLY A 101 -18.12 5.92 -3.38
N GLU A 102 -18.29 6.79 -4.38
CA GLU A 102 -18.75 6.40 -5.72
C GLU A 102 -17.68 5.60 -6.46
N LEU A 103 -16.42 6.04 -6.41
CA LEU A 103 -15.30 5.34 -7.03
C LEU A 103 -15.24 3.88 -6.56
N PHE A 104 -15.33 3.63 -5.24
CA PHE A 104 -15.23 2.28 -4.70
C PHE A 104 -16.49 1.44 -4.91
N ARG A 105 -17.67 2.06 -5.05
CA ARG A 105 -18.85 1.33 -5.54
C ARG A 105 -18.66 0.80 -6.96
N GLU A 106 -18.06 1.60 -7.83
CA GLU A 106 -17.76 1.18 -9.22
C GLU A 106 -16.59 0.19 -9.27
N ALA A 107 -15.52 0.39 -8.47
CA ALA A 107 -14.40 -0.55 -8.37
C ALA A 107 -14.89 -1.95 -7.96
N ARG A 108 -15.85 -2.02 -7.03
CA ARG A 108 -16.47 -3.28 -6.60
C ARG A 108 -17.23 -3.97 -7.73
N LYS A 109 -17.91 -3.22 -8.61
CA LYS A 109 -18.60 -3.78 -9.80
C LYS A 109 -17.61 -4.34 -10.82
N LEU A 110 -16.36 -3.90 -10.77
CA LEU A 110 -15.26 -4.40 -11.58
C LEU A 110 -14.48 -5.52 -10.88
N ASP A 111 -14.95 -6.03 -9.73
CA ASP A 111 -14.38 -7.11 -8.92
C ASP A 111 -12.95 -6.81 -8.40
N TYR A 112 -12.55 -5.54 -8.28
CA TYR A 112 -11.26 -5.21 -7.69
C TYR A 112 -11.28 -5.42 -6.17
N PRO A 113 -10.36 -6.24 -5.62
CA PRO A 113 -9.91 -6.06 -4.24
C PRO A 113 -9.19 -4.72 -4.13
N TYR A 114 -9.18 -4.10 -2.95
CA TYR A 114 -8.45 -2.85 -2.82
C TYR A 114 -7.86 -2.63 -1.43
N THR A 115 -6.70 -2.01 -1.43
CA THR A 115 -6.10 -1.32 -0.30
C THR A 115 -6.40 0.18 -0.44
N ILE A 116 -6.35 0.94 0.64
CA ILE A 116 -6.59 2.39 0.57
C ILE A 116 -5.60 3.10 1.49
N HIS A 117 -4.83 4.06 0.98
CA HIS A 117 -4.07 4.98 1.81
C HIS A 117 -5.03 5.75 2.69
N ALA A 118 -4.96 5.57 4.01
CA ALA A 118 -5.81 6.25 4.96
C ALA A 118 -5.12 6.41 6.32
N GLY A 119 -5.32 7.56 6.96
CA GLY A 119 -4.75 7.87 8.26
C GLY A 119 -3.27 8.18 8.24
N GLU A 120 -2.72 8.64 7.14
CA GLU A 120 -1.36 9.20 7.08
C GLU A 120 -1.36 10.66 7.60
N CYS A 121 -2.33 11.47 7.21
CA CYS A 121 -2.39 12.88 7.59
C CYS A 121 -3.18 13.16 8.88
N GLY A 122 -3.33 12.18 9.77
CA GLY A 122 -3.95 12.34 11.09
C GLY A 122 -5.48 12.18 11.12
N SER A 123 -6.12 11.72 10.03
CA SER A 123 -7.57 11.47 10.00
C SER A 123 -7.94 10.02 10.31
N VAL A 124 -8.37 9.76 11.54
CA VAL A 124 -8.95 8.46 11.93
C VAL A 124 -10.22 8.16 11.14
N GLN A 125 -11.02 9.18 10.82
CA GLN A 125 -12.26 9.02 10.07
C GLN A 125 -12.01 8.47 8.65
N ASN A 126 -10.92 8.87 7.99
CA ASN A 126 -10.56 8.32 6.67
C ASN A 126 -10.30 6.82 6.73
N ILE A 127 -9.75 6.30 7.84
CA ILE A 127 -9.56 4.85 8.04
C ILE A 127 -10.92 4.16 8.15
N VAL A 128 -11.83 4.71 8.96
CA VAL A 128 -13.19 4.17 9.10
C VAL A 128 -13.91 4.16 7.76
N ASP A 129 -13.89 5.30 7.04
CA ASP A 129 -14.53 5.44 5.73
C ASP A 129 -13.95 4.46 4.69
N ALA A 130 -12.63 4.21 4.72
CA ALA A 130 -11.97 3.24 3.84
C ALA A 130 -12.41 1.79 4.15
N ILE A 131 -12.50 1.42 5.43
CA ILE A 131 -13.00 0.11 5.86
C ILE A 131 -14.47 -0.07 5.47
N GLU A 132 -15.31 0.96 5.66
CA GLU A 132 -16.72 0.93 5.26
C GLU A 132 -16.90 0.87 3.73
N ALA A 133 -15.98 1.48 2.97
CA ALA A 133 -15.92 1.33 1.52
C ALA A 133 -15.53 -0.10 1.11
N GLY A 134 -15.01 -0.93 2.02
CA GLY A 134 -14.68 -2.34 1.83
C GLY A 134 -13.20 -2.61 1.55
N ALA A 135 -12.30 -1.71 1.95
CA ALA A 135 -10.87 -1.98 1.89
C ALA A 135 -10.50 -3.23 2.69
N SER A 136 -9.69 -4.10 2.12
CA SER A 136 -9.12 -5.26 2.82
C SER A 136 -7.82 -4.91 3.55
N ARG A 137 -7.16 -3.81 3.13
CA ARG A 137 -5.95 -3.28 3.75
C ARG A 137 -5.99 -1.76 3.80
N ILE A 138 -5.27 -1.19 4.75
CA ILE A 138 -5.09 0.25 4.94
C ILE A 138 -3.62 0.60 4.80
N GLY A 139 -3.29 1.48 3.86
CA GLY A 139 -1.96 2.08 3.76
C GLY A 139 -1.73 3.07 4.90
N HIS A 140 -0.55 3.03 5.51
CA HIS A 140 -0.09 3.82 6.64
C HIS A 140 -0.82 3.57 7.96
N GLY A 141 -2.08 3.97 8.11
CA GLY A 141 -2.91 3.74 9.28
C GLY A 141 -2.45 4.40 10.58
N VAL A 142 -1.41 5.26 10.57
CA VAL A 142 -0.76 5.79 11.78
C VAL A 142 -1.69 6.65 12.64
N ALA A 143 -2.71 7.27 12.04
CA ALA A 143 -3.70 8.08 12.76
C ALA A 143 -4.51 7.28 13.79
N MET A 144 -4.59 5.94 13.68
CA MET A 144 -5.31 5.14 14.68
C MET A 144 -4.47 4.82 15.93
N LYS A 145 -3.24 5.33 16.06
CA LYS A 145 -2.46 5.25 17.29
C LYS A 145 -3.28 5.79 18.47
N GLY A 146 -3.41 4.99 19.53
CA GLY A 146 -4.22 5.32 20.72
C GLY A 146 -5.74 5.25 20.52
N CYS A 147 -6.24 4.98 19.33
CA CYS A 147 -7.68 4.85 19.05
C CYS A 147 -8.11 3.38 19.06
N LEU A 148 -8.36 2.84 20.25
CA LEU A 148 -8.67 1.42 20.47
C LEU A 148 -9.91 0.95 19.70
N GLU A 149 -10.88 1.82 19.47
CA GLU A 149 -12.11 1.46 18.73
C GLU A 149 -11.81 1.14 17.27
N VAL A 150 -10.99 1.96 16.61
CA VAL A 150 -10.62 1.74 15.20
C VAL A 150 -9.63 0.58 15.07
N GLN A 151 -8.70 0.43 16.02
CA GLN A 151 -7.82 -0.73 16.09
C GLN A 151 -8.61 -2.03 16.25
N LYS A 152 -9.63 -2.04 17.13
CA LYS A 152 -10.54 -3.17 17.28
C LYS A 152 -11.32 -3.45 15.99
N LEU A 153 -11.78 -2.42 15.30
CA LEU A 153 -12.47 -2.56 14.01
C LEU A 153 -11.57 -3.23 12.97
N CYS A 154 -10.30 -2.81 12.86
CA CYS A 154 -9.32 -3.43 11.97
C CYS A 154 -9.12 -4.91 12.31
N ARG A 155 -8.86 -5.23 13.59
CA ARG A 155 -8.69 -6.61 14.04
C ARG A 155 -9.91 -7.47 13.77
N ASP A 156 -11.11 -7.03 14.18
CA ASP A 156 -12.35 -7.83 14.11
C ASP A 156 -12.80 -8.07 12.65
N ARG A 157 -12.38 -7.21 11.71
CA ARG A 157 -12.64 -7.35 10.28
C ARG A 157 -11.43 -7.91 9.49
N HIS A 158 -10.36 -8.31 10.16
CA HIS A 158 -9.13 -8.81 9.54
C HIS A 158 -8.57 -7.84 8.49
N ILE A 159 -8.53 -6.54 8.82
CA ILE A 159 -7.95 -5.51 7.94
C ILE A 159 -6.45 -5.46 8.17
N GLY A 160 -5.67 -5.68 7.11
CA GLY A 160 -4.22 -5.51 7.12
C GLY A 160 -3.82 -4.03 7.18
N VAL A 161 -2.68 -3.73 7.81
CA VAL A 161 -2.16 -2.35 7.91
C VAL A 161 -0.73 -2.33 7.37
N GLU A 162 -0.54 -1.57 6.30
CA GLU A 162 0.71 -1.44 5.55
C GLU A 162 1.51 -0.23 6.08
N THR A 163 2.26 -0.41 7.16
CA THR A 163 3.02 0.69 7.79
C THR A 163 4.28 1.04 7.00
N CYS A 164 4.61 2.35 6.92
CA CYS A 164 5.73 2.88 6.15
C CYS A 164 6.58 3.84 7.01
N PRO A 165 7.48 3.32 7.89
CA PRO A 165 8.13 4.10 8.94
C PRO A 165 8.90 5.32 8.44
N THR A 166 9.80 5.16 7.47
CA THR A 166 10.62 6.27 6.95
C THR A 166 9.75 7.31 6.23
N SER A 167 8.80 6.88 5.40
CA SER A 167 7.87 7.79 4.73
C SER A 167 7.06 8.60 5.75
N ASN A 168 6.54 7.96 6.78
CA ASN A 168 5.74 8.64 7.82
C ASN A 168 6.55 9.61 8.68
N LEU A 169 7.87 9.41 8.84
CA LEU A 169 8.75 10.42 9.42
C LEU A 169 8.96 11.62 8.47
N GLN A 170 9.15 11.35 7.18
CA GLN A 170 9.38 12.40 6.17
C GLN A 170 8.14 13.27 5.96
N THR A 171 6.96 12.66 5.93
CA THR A 171 5.66 13.37 5.84
C THR A 171 5.24 14.00 7.18
N ARG A 172 5.98 13.73 8.27
CA ARG A 172 5.67 14.17 9.63
C ARG A 172 4.35 13.62 10.19
N ALA A 173 3.84 12.56 9.62
CA ALA A 173 2.73 11.80 10.21
C ALA A 173 3.13 11.22 11.59
N VAL A 174 4.43 10.88 11.74
CA VAL A 174 5.07 10.56 13.02
C VAL A 174 6.30 11.44 13.17
N THR A 175 6.53 12.00 14.35
CA THR A 175 7.65 12.91 14.59
C THR A 175 8.92 12.22 15.04
N VAL A 176 8.80 11.07 15.71
CA VAL A 176 9.91 10.29 16.27
C VAL A 176 9.67 8.80 16.03
N LEU A 177 10.64 8.12 15.45
CA LEU A 177 10.50 6.70 15.11
C LEU A 177 10.25 5.81 16.33
N LYS A 178 10.82 6.17 17.49
CA LYS A 178 10.61 5.46 18.77
C LYS A 178 9.11 5.38 19.16
N ASP A 179 8.32 6.34 18.72
CA ASP A 179 6.87 6.43 19.01
C ASP A 179 6.02 5.82 17.90
N TYR A 180 6.63 5.12 16.95
CA TYR A 180 5.94 4.51 15.81
C TYR A 180 5.01 3.38 16.29
N PRO A 181 3.76 3.29 15.84
CA PRO A 181 2.72 2.50 16.51
C PRO A 181 2.72 1.00 16.23
N VAL A 182 3.71 0.45 15.49
CA VAL A 182 3.75 -0.98 15.10
C VAL A 182 3.55 -1.90 16.30
N ARG A 183 4.26 -1.65 17.41
CA ARG A 183 4.14 -2.48 18.63
C ARG A 183 2.75 -2.43 19.23
N GLU A 184 2.14 -1.24 19.28
CA GLU A 184 0.77 -1.06 19.76
C GLU A 184 -0.21 -1.85 18.92
N PHE A 185 -0.07 -1.77 17.60
CA PHE A 185 -0.95 -2.47 16.65
C PHE A 185 -0.79 -3.99 16.76
N LEU A 186 0.44 -4.51 16.84
CA LEU A 186 0.68 -5.94 17.06
C LEU A 186 0.07 -6.42 18.37
N ASN A 187 0.26 -5.68 19.49
CA ASN A 187 -0.29 -6.03 20.79
C ASN A 187 -1.84 -6.07 20.79
N ASN A 188 -2.48 -5.28 19.93
CA ASN A 188 -3.93 -5.25 19.76
C ASN A 188 -4.44 -6.26 18.70
N GLY A 189 -3.55 -7.11 18.17
CA GLY A 189 -3.89 -8.20 17.25
C GLY A 189 -4.24 -7.73 15.83
N ILE A 190 -3.68 -6.60 15.40
CA ILE A 190 -3.83 -6.10 14.03
C ILE A 190 -2.79 -6.79 13.14
N LEU A 191 -3.18 -7.16 11.94
CA LEU A 191 -2.29 -7.67 10.90
C LEU A 191 -1.44 -6.51 10.33
N VAL A 192 -0.26 -6.31 10.89
CA VAL A 192 0.66 -5.23 10.50
C VAL A 192 1.77 -5.76 9.64
N SER A 193 2.04 -5.10 8.54
CA SER A 193 3.25 -5.27 7.72
C SER A 193 4.10 -4.00 7.72
N VAL A 194 5.39 -4.14 7.42
CA VAL A 194 6.32 -3.03 7.21
C VAL A 194 6.65 -2.94 5.73
N ASN A 195 6.55 -1.73 5.18
CA ASN A 195 6.68 -1.45 3.76
C ASN A 195 7.56 -0.23 3.55
N THR A 196 8.12 -0.09 2.36
CA THR A 196 9.04 1.00 2.03
C THR A 196 8.35 2.27 1.53
N ASP A 197 7.07 2.14 1.14
CA ASP A 197 6.42 3.15 0.31
C ASP A 197 7.25 3.42 -0.97
N ASN A 198 7.39 4.65 -1.43
CA ASN A 198 8.21 4.99 -2.57
C ASN A 198 9.71 4.95 -2.21
N ARG A 199 10.38 3.83 -2.50
CA ARG A 199 11.80 3.61 -2.17
C ARG A 199 12.73 4.71 -2.69
N THR A 200 12.45 5.23 -3.87
CA THR A 200 13.29 6.28 -4.49
C THR A 200 13.16 7.61 -3.75
N VAL A 201 11.93 8.01 -3.41
CA VAL A 201 11.66 9.25 -2.69
C VAL A 201 12.11 9.15 -1.24
N SER A 202 11.75 8.05 -0.57
CA SER A 202 12.10 7.82 0.85
C SER A 202 13.59 7.49 1.04
N GLY A 203 14.29 7.02 0.00
CA GLY A 203 15.70 6.65 0.07
C GLY A 203 15.95 5.46 1.00
N THR A 204 15.04 4.49 1.04
CA THR A 204 15.02 3.38 2.00
C THR A 204 14.89 2.02 1.33
N THR A 205 15.12 0.97 2.09
CA THR A 205 14.92 -0.43 1.72
C THR A 205 14.13 -1.15 2.81
N LEU A 206 13.52 -2.30 2.51
CA LEU A 206 12.77 -3.06 3.52
C LEU A 206 13.66 -3.45 4.71
N THR A 207 14.88 -3.87 4.43
CA THR A 207 15.89 -4.18 5.46
C THR A 207 16.18 -2.97 6.36
N GLN A 208 16.31 -1.77 5.77
CA GLN A 208 16.55 -0.54 6.52
C GLN A 208 15.35 -0.15 7.39
N GLU A 209 14.12 -0.31 6.88
CA GLU A 209 12.90 -0.06 7.66
C GLU A 209 12.84 -0.94 8.92
N LEU A 210 13.06 -2.25 8.75
CA LEU A 210 13.05 -3.21 9.87
C LEU A 210 14.18 -2.93 10.88
N LEU A 211 15.40 -2.70 10.39
CA LEU A 211 16.54 -2.36 11.25
C LEU A 211 16.33 -1.03 11.99
N ALA A 212 15.74 -0.03 11.37
CA ALA A 212 15.44 1.24 12.00
C ALA A 212 14.46 1.06 13.18
N LEU A 213 13.41 0.28 13.00
CA LEU A 213 12.46 -0.04 14.07
C LEU A 213 13.12 -0.85 15.20
N GLN A 214 13.95 -1.83 14.88
CA GLN A 214 14.69 -2.62 15.88
C GLN A 214 15.66 -1.75 16.68
N ASN A 215 16.47 -0.91 16.01
CA ASN A 215 17.45 -0.05 16.64
C ASN A 215 16.81 0.99 17.57
N GLN A 216 15.57 1.38 17.34
CA GLN A 216 14.78 2.26 18.20
C GLN A 216 14.01 1.52 19.29
N GLY A 217 14.09 0.19 19.33
CA GLY A 217 13.36 -0.65 20.28
C GLY A 217 11.84 -0.68 20.05
N VAL A 218 11.39 -0.28 18.86
CA VAL A 218 9.96 -0.34 18.48
C VAL A 218 9.52 -1.78 18.28
N ILE A 219 10.36 -2.60 17.65
CA ILE A 219 10.15 -4.05 17.51
C ILE A 219 11.37 -4.81 18.04
N ALA A 220 11.15 -6.05 18.46
CA ALA A 220 12.22 -7.01 18.73
C ALA A 220 12.46 -7.89 17.49
N GLU A 221 13.64 -8.54 17.43
CA GLU A 221 14.00 -9.41 16.31
C GLU A 221 12.95 -10.48 15.98
N PRO A 222 12.36 -11.22 16.96
CA PRO A 222 11.33 -12.21 16.68
C PRO A 222 10.05 -11.62 16.05
N GLU A 223 9.72 -10.35 16.34
CA GLU A 223 8.53 -9.70 15.78
C GLU A 223 8.68 -9.39 14.29
N THR A 224 9.91 -9.37 13.78
CA THR A 224 10.16 -9.22 12.34
C THR A 224 9.52 -10.36 11.54
N VAL A 225 9.57 -11.59 12.08
CA VAL A 225 8.94 -12.75 11.44
C VAL A 225 7.43 -12.58 11.40
N ILE A 226 6.82 -12.14 12.50
CA ILE A 226 5.37 -11.88 12.58
C ILE A 226 4.95 -10.82 11.54
N LEU A 227 5.72 -9.74 11.41
CA LEU A 227 5.45 -8.69 10.41
C LEU A 227 5.55 -9.20 8.97
N MET A 228 6.47 -10.13 8.70
CA MET A 228 6.60 -10.77 7.39
C MET A 228 5.47 -11.77 7.11
N GLU A 229 5.05 -12.55 8.12
CA GLU A 229 3.91 -13.47 8.03
C GLU A 229 2.61 -12.70 7.77
N ASN A 230 2.36 -11.63 8.52
CA ASN A 230 1.19 -10.77 8.32
C ASN A 230 1.13 -10.16 6.90
N ALA A 231 2.28 -9.92 6.27
CA ALA A 231 2.33 -9.38 4.90
C ALA A 231 1.84 -10.38 3.83
N LEU A 232 1.70 -11.66 4.18
CA LEU A 232 1.24 -12.72 3.28
C LEU A 232 -0.25 -13.04 3.45
N GLU A 233 -0.89 -12.53 4.50
CA GLU A 233 -2.32 -12.70 4.76
C GLU A 233 -3.17 -11.57 4.16
#